data_72e2998faa3dd79272935d0c1bc0b9eb
#
_entry.id   72e2998faa3dd79272935d0c1bc0b9eb
#
_cell.length_a   1.000
_cell.length_b   1.000
_cell.length_c   1.000
_cell.angle_alpha   90.00
_cell.angle_beta   90.00
_cell.angle_gamma   90.00
#
_symmetry.space_group_name_H-M   'P 1'
#
loop_
_entity.id
_entity.type
_entity.pdbx_description
1 polymer ?
#
loop_
_entity_poly.entity_id
_entity_poly.type
_entity_poly.pdbx_seq_one_letter_code
_entity_poly.pdbx_strand_id
1 'polypeptide(L)'
;MTTAATAATTARTATTATAATAEATAPRSPVEQAPGPAPARSRSVPTWVWALPPVAVLALAFLYPLALVVQQSVTPDDGGGVSLEPYADVFASEVFRSALTTTVWLAVGSTAGCLVLGFVLALVIAFVPFPGGKAVARFVDVFLSFPSFLITLALLFVYGSVGMANGLWTDVTGAAEGPFHFLTTPWGVLLAEITYFTPFVMRPLLAAFSQLDTSQLEVASSLGAGPARIIRQVILPEALPALAAGGSLVLVMCLNEFGIVLFTGAKGVTTLPMLVYSKAILESDYPAACVVAVVNIAISVGLYSLYRVVSRRAGA
;
A
#
# COMPACT_ATOMS: atom_id res chain seq x y z
N MET A 1 47.06 3.64 45.04
CA MET A 1 47.79 4.91 44.77
C MET A 1 46.82 5.78 44.01
N THR A 2 46.31 6.65 44.57
CA THR A 2 46.35 8.08 44.87
C THR A 2 45.17 8.73 44.17
N THR A 3 44.19 9.08 44.96
CA THR A 3 43.74 10.37 45.51
C THR A 3 42.96 11.21 44.49
N ALA A 4 41.68 11.40 44.73
CA ALA A 4 41.02 12.32 45.68
C ALA A 4 41.06 13.78 45.18
N ALA A 5 40.07 14.42 45.15
CA ALA A 5 39.29 15.34 46.00
C ALA A 5 38.83 16.50 45.09
N THR A 6 37.86 17.31 45.30
CA THR A 6 37.13 17.80 46.45
C THR A 6 36.11 18.80 45.89
N ALA A 7 34.88 18.69 46.22
CA ALA A 7 34.08 19.51 47.16
C ALA A 7 33.83 20.98 46.75
N ALA A 8 32.58 21.32 46.53
CA ALA A 8 31.69 22.13 47.36
C ALA A 8 32.14 23.55 47.75
N THR A 9 31.33 24.52 47.51
CA THR A 9 31.14 25.74 48.30
C THR A 9 29.82 26.37 47.92
N THR A 10 28.72 26.11 48.59
CA THR A 10 28.05 26.82 49.71
C THR A 10 27.82 28.32 49.52
N ALA A 11 26.55 28.59 49.52
CA ALA A 11 25.77 29.73 49.94
C ALA A 11 26.45 30.87 50.73
N ARG A 12 26.02 32.08 50.41
CA ARG A 12 25.78 33.13 51.47
C ARG A 12 24.83 34.22 50.99
N THR A 13 23.66 34.24 51.55
CA THR A 13 22.84 35.33 52.04
C THR A 13 23.56 36.63 52.37
N ALA A 14 23.03 37.75 51.98
CA ALA A 14 23.02 38.98 52.81
C ALA A 14 21.85 39.91 52.40
N THR A 15 20.93 40.00 53.29
CA THR A 15 19.91 40.98 53.48
C THR A 15 20.58 42.35 53.81
N THR A 16 20.19 43.42 53.14
CA THR A 16 20.28 44.77 53.74
C THR A 16 19.09 45.58 53.28
N ALA A 17 18.21 45.83 54.22
CA ALA A 17 17.23 46.88 54.17
C ALA A 17 17.90 48.24 54.46
N THR A 18 17.56 49.29 53.73
CA THR A 18 17.60 50.65 54.23
C THR A 18 16.56 51.52 53.57
N ALA A 19 15.93 52.27 54.40
CA ALA A 19 14.72 53.04 54.28
C ALA A 19 14.80 54.30 53.42
N ALA A 20 13.66 54.66 52.96
CA ALA A 20 13.08 56.01 52.91
C ALA A 20 13.78 57.08 52.05
N THR A 21 13.10 57.53 51.04
CA THR A 21 12.76 58.98 50.91
C THR A 21 11.49 59.10 50.08
N ALA A 22 10.43 59.57 50.72
CA ALA A 22 9.21 59.97 50.03
C ALA A 22 9.45 61.34 49.41
N GLU A 23 9.43 61.39 48.09
CA GLU A 23 9.36 62.61 47.33
C GLU A 23 8.05 62.66 46.54
N ALA A 24 7.19 63.56 46.95
CA ALA A 24 5.88 63.78 46.37
C ALA A 24 6.03 64.31 44.95
N THR A 25 5.69 63.45 43.98
CA THR A 25 5.59 63.81 42.60
C THR A 25 4.12 63.98 42.23
N ALA A 26 3.76 65.22 41.86
CA ALA A 26 2.44 65.61 41.40
C ALA A 26 1.91 64.74 40.26
N PRO A 27 0.58 64.60 40.10
CA PRO A 27 -0.01 63.77 39.06
C PRO A 27 0.28 64.38 37.68
N ARG A 28 1.06 63.68 36.88
CA ARG A 28 1.24 63.97 35.46
C ARG A 28 -0.07 63.68 34.73
N SER A 29 -0.59 64.73 34.06
CA SER A 29 -1.73 64.63 33.15
C SER A 29 -1.54 63.48 32.14
N PRO A 30 -2.60 62.76 31.77
CA PRO A 30 -2.50 61.79 30.73
C PRO A 30 -2.06 62.43 29.41
N VAL A 31 -0.88 62.08 28.94
CA VAL A 31 -0.48 62.39 27.58
C VAL A 31 -1.41 61.59 26.67
N GLU A 32 -2.33 62.36 26.02
CA GLU A 32 -3.19 61.83 24.95
C GLU A 32 -2.30 61.27 23.82
N GLN A 33 -2.09 59.97 23.82
CA GLN A 33 -1.39 59.30 22.72
C GLN A 33 -2.26 59.45 21.48
N ALA A 34 -1.80 60.22 20.51
CA ALA A 34 -2.39 60.26 19.19
C ALA A 34 -2.56 58.85 18.65
N PRO A 35 -3.71 58.53 18.04
CA PRO A 35 -3.94 57.20 17.48
C PRO A 35 -2.85 56.87 16.44
N GLY A 36 -2.05 55.86 16.72
CA GLY A 36 -1.04 55.35 15.80
C GLY A 36 -1.71 54.97 14.46
N PRO A 37 -0.97 55.06 13.34
CA PRO A 37 -1.53 54.72 12.04
C PRO A 37 -2.11 53.29 12.11
N ALA A 38 -3.39 53.15 11.68
CA ALA A 38 -4.09 51.90 11.63
C ALA A 38 -3.23 50.90 10.85
N PRO A 39 -3.04 49.65 11.34
CA PRO A 39 -2.26 48.63 10.64
C PRO A 39 -2.82 48.47 9.23
N ALA A 40 -1.98 48.70 8.23
CA ALA A 40 -2.32 48.46 6.85
C ALA A 40 -2.87 47.02 6.75
N ARG A 41 -4.13 46.84 6.40
CA ARG A 41 -4.74 45.56 6.13
C ARG A 41 -3.92 44.94 4.99
N SER A 42 -2.94 44.11 5.33
CA SER A 42 -2.31 43.22 4.37
C SER A 42 -3.42 42.35 3.81
N ARG A 43 -3.72 42.51 2.53
CA ARG A 43 -4.58 41.58 1.80
C ARG A 43 -3.84 40.23 1.81
N SER A 44 -4.08 39.44 2.85
CA SER A 44 -3.58 38.09 2.89
C SER A 44 -4.20 37.35 1.72
N VAL A 45 -3.37 36.97 0.77
CA VAL A 45 -3.78 36.10 -0.33
C VAL A 45 -4.38 34.84 0.30
N PRO A 46 -5.64 34.47 -0.04
CA PRO A 46 -6.30 33.35 0.61
C PRO A 46 -5.46 32.09 0.39
N THR A 47 -5.32 31.29 1.42
CA THR A 47 -4.42 30.10 1.46
C THR A 47 -4.64 29.11 0.31
N TRP A 48 -5.85 29.02 -0.23
CA TRP A 48 -6.17 28.17 -1.37
C TRP A 48 -5.44 28.57 -2.67
N VAL A 49 -5.04 29.86 -2.83
CA VAL A 49 -4.28 30.32 -4.00
C VAL A 49 -2.91 29.67 -4.07
N TRP A 50 -2.30 29.41 -2.91
CA TRP A 50 -1.02 28.69 -2.84
C TRP A 50 -1.14 27.18 -3.20
N ALA A 51 -2.35 26.62 -3.10
CA ALA A 51 -2.61 25.27 -3.55
C ALA A 51 -2.82 25.15 -5.07
N LEU A 52 -3.13 26.25 -5.76
CA LEU A 52 -3.41 26.24 -7.20
C LEU A 52 -2.24 25.73 -8.06
N PRO A 53 -0.98 26.19 -7.90
CA PRO A 53 0.11 25.71 -8.73
C PRO A 53 0.34 24.19 -8.61
N PRO A 54 0.47 23.59 -7.42
CA PRO A 54 0.66 22.15 -7.31
C PRO A 54 -0.57 21.36 -7.79
N VAL A 55 -1.79 21.83 -7.54
CA VAL A 55 -3.01 21.18 -8.05
C VAL A 55 -3.09 21.28 -9.57
N ALA A 56 -2.73 22.43 -10.17
CA ALA A 56 -2.71 22.59 -11.62
C ALA A 56 -1.67 21.64 -12.29
N VAL A 57 -0.48 21.53 -11.69
CA VAL A 57 0.56 20.60 -12.18
C VAL A 57 0.07 19.16 -12.09
N LEU A 58 -0.52 18.76 -10.96
CA LEU A 58 -1.09 17.43 -10.79
C LEU A 58 -2.22 17.17 -11.79
N ALA A 59 -3.14 18.11 -11.95
CA ALA A 59 -4.23 17.99 -12.90
C ALA A 59 -3.71 17.83 -14.34
N LEU A 60 -2.76 18.66 -14.75
CA LEU A 60 -2.16 18.57 -16.08
C LEU A 60 -1.40 17.25 -16.27
N ALA A 61 -0.63 16.82 -15.29
CA ALA A 61 0.17 15.59 -15.38
C ALA A 61 -0.67 14.31 -15.38
N PHE A 62 -1.82 14.30 -14.71
CA PHE A 62 -2.67 13.10 -14.56
C PHE A 62 -3.93 13.15 -15.42
N LEU A 63 -4.68 14.25 -15.36
CA LEU A 63 -5.98 14.29 -16.04
C LEU A 63 -5.83 14.48 -17.57
N TYR A 64 -4.79 15.17 -18.02
CA TYR A 64 -4.57 15.35 -19.45
C TYR A 64 -4.26 14.04 -20.18
N PRO A 65 -3.26 13.21 -19.75
CA PRO A 65 -3.05 11.90 -20.34
C PRO A 65 -4.26 10.97 -20.25
N LEU A 66 -4.97 11.00 -19.10
CA LEU A 66 -6.17 10.20 -18.93
C LEU A 66 -7.29 10.62 -19.91
N ALA A 67 -7.47 11.93 -20.11
CA ALA A 67 -8.42 12.44 -21.11
C ALA A 67 -8.04 12.00 -22.54
N LEU A 68 -6.75 11.99 -22.87
CA LEU A 68 -6.26 11.49 -24.17
C LEU A 68 -6.57 9.99 -24.33
N VAL A 69 -6.34 9.17 -23.31
CA VAL A 69 -6.68 7.74 -23.34
C VAL A 69 -8.19 7.54 -23.57
N VAL A 70 -9.03 8.30 -22.85
CA VAL A 70 -10.49 8.23 -23.05
C VAL A 70 -10.88 8.73 -24.44
N GLN A 71 -10.27 9.80 -24.92
CA GLN A 71 -10.53 10.29 -26.28
C GLN A 71 -10.13 9.26 -27.34
N GLN A 72 -8.94 8.69 -27.22
CA GLN A 72 -8.44 7.69 -28.16
C GLN A 72 -9.30 6.42 -28.16
N SER A 73 -9.85 6.03 -27.00
CA SER A 73 -10.71 4.84 -26.89
C SER A 73 -12.03 4.95 -27.66
N VAL A 74 -12.47 6.17 -28.01
CA VAL A 74 -13.68 6.42 -28.79
C VAL A 74 -13.40 6.95 -30.19
N THR A 75 -12.12 6.94 -30.61
CA THR A 75 -11.72 7.40 -31.96
C THR A 75 -11.31 6.18 -32.78
N PRO A 76 -12.01 5.84 -33.86
CA PRO A 76 -11.65 4.75 -34.77
C PRO A 76 -10.34 5.04 -35.53
N ASP A 77 -9.67 3.99 -36.01
CA ASP A 77 -8.40 4.10 -36.75
C ASP A 77 -8.49 4.94 -38.03
N ASP A 78 -9.65 4.99 -38.68
CA ASP A 78 -9.90 5.75 -39.92
C ASP A 78 -10.14 7.24 -39.69
N GLY A 79 -10.02 7.74 -38.47
CA GLY A 79 -10.15 9.16 -38.14
C GLY A 79 -11.58 9.70 -38.21
N GLY A 80 -12.58 8.85 -38.26
CA GLY A 80 -14.01 9.13 -38.49
C GLY A 80 -14.75 9.53 -37.21
N GLY A 81 -14.36 10.60 -36.50
CA GLY A 81 -15.16 11.16 -35.41
C GLY A 81 -15.24 10.25 -34.18
N VAL A 82 -16.23 10.49 -33.30
CA VAL A 82 -16.46 9.69 -32.06
C VAL A 82 -17.31 8.47 -32.39
N SER A 83 -16.82 7.26 -32.09
CA SER A 83 -17.51 5.99 -32.29
C SER A 83 -17.35 5.07 -31.08
N LEU A 84 -18.30 4.18 -30.88
CA LEU A 84 -18.21 3.09 -29.91
C LEU A 84 -17.80 1.76 -30.57
N GLU A 85 -17.47 1.78 -31.85
CA GLU A 85 -17.03 0.60 -32.59
C GLU A 85 -15.80 -0.09 -31.94
N PRO A 86 -14.74 0.63 -31.52
CA PRO A 86 -13.61 -0.01 -30.83
C PRO A 86 -14.01 -0.77 -29.57
N TYR A 87 -15.02 -0.29 -28.86
CA TYR A 87 -15.57 -1.01 -27.70
C TYR A 87 -16.30 -2.29 -28.10
N ALA A 88 -17.11 -2.24 -29.17
CA ALA A 88 -17.83 -3.41 -29.65
C ALA A 88 -16.85 -4.51 -30.11
N ASP A 89 -15.78 -4.16 -30.80
CA ASP A 89 -14.76 -5.08 -31.28
C ASP A 89 -13.96 -5.70 -30.12
N VAL A 90 -13.52 -4.89 -29.16
CA VAL A 90 -12.81 -5.37 -27.98
C VAL A 90 -13.69 -6.32 -27.16
N PHE A 91 -14.95 -5.97 -26.89
CA PHE A 91 -15.86 -6.81 -26.11
C PHE A 91 -16.29 -8.10 -26.85
N ALA A 92 -16.29 -8.09 -28.19
CA ALA A 92 -16.50 -9.28 -28.99
C ALA A 92 -15.31 -10.24 -28.97
N SER A 93 -14.09 -9.73 -28.70
CA SER A 93 -12.86 -10.48 -28.71
C SER A 93 -12.82 -11.55 -27.59
N GLU A 94 -12.51 -12.78 -27.99
CA GLU A 94 -12.30 -13.89 -27.03
C GLU A 94 -11.06 -13.66 -26.14
N VAL A 95 -10.01 -13.06 -26.72
CA VAL A 95 -8.78 -12.71 -25.99
C VAL A 95 -9.08 -11.72 -24.86
N PHE A 96 -9.91 -10.71 -25.12
CA PHE A 96 -10.32 -9.75 -24.09
C PHE A 96 -11.13 -10.43 -22.98
N ARG A 97 -12.09 -11.29 -23.30
CA ARG A 97 -12.90 -12.00 -22.30
C ARG A 97 -12.05 -12.91 -21.42
N SER A 98 -11.10 -13.62 -22.04
CA SER A 98 -10.11 -14.43 -21.33
C SER A 98 -9.23 -13.58 -20.40
N ALA A 99 -8.69 -12.47 -20.90
CA ALA A 99 -7.88 -11.55 -20.12
C ALA A 99 -8.65 -10.93 -18.94
N LEU A 100 -9.91 -10.56 -19.16
CA LEU A 100 -10.79 -10.04 -18.12
C LEU A 100 -11.02 -11.05 -17.00
N THR A 101 -11.41 -12.27 -17.35
CA THR A 101 -11.65 -13.34 -16.35
C THR A 101 -10.38 -13.71 -15.60
N THR A 102 -9.25 -13.79 -16.28
CA THR A 102 -7.94 -14.07 -15.68
C THR A 102 -7.54 -12.96 -14.72
N THR A 103 -7.69 -11.68 -15.11
CA THR A 103 -7.37 -10.53 -14.24
C THR A 103 -8.19 -10.54 -12.96
N VAL A 104 -9.51 -10.72 -13.08
CA VAL A 104 -10.40 -10.74 -11.91
C VAL A 104 -10.10 -11.94 -11.02
N TRP A 105 -9.91 -13.12 -11.60
CA TRP A 105 -9.60 -14.34 -10.85
C TRP A 105 -8.27 -14.22 -10.09
N LEU A 106 -7.19 -13.77 -10.76
CA LEU A 106 -5.90 -13.54 -10.11
C LEU A 106 -6.02 -12.49 -9.00
N ALA A 107 -6.61 -11.33 -9.30
CA ALA A 107 -6.71 -10.25 -8.32
C ALA A 107 -7.49 -10.66 -7.06
N VAL A 108 -8.63 -11.35 -7.22
CA VAL A 108 -9.44 -11.84 -6.09
C VAL A 108 -8.71 -12.96 -5.36
N GLY A 109 -8.16 -13.92 -6.08
CA GLY A 109 -7.43 -15.06 -5.52
C GLY A 109 -6.18 -14.63 -4.75
N SER A 110 -5.35 -13.76 -5.36
CA SER A 110 -4.16 -13.23 -4.71
C SER A 110 -4.49 -12.37 -3.49
N THR A 111 -5.53 -11.52 -3.58
CA THR A 111 -5.99 -10.73 -2.44
C THR A 111 -6.44 -11.65 -1.29
N ALA A 112 -7.25 -12.66 -1.57
CA ALA A 112 -7.69 -13.62 -0.55
C ALA A 112 -6.49 -14.37 0.06
N GLY A 113 -5.56 -14.83 -0.75
CA GLY A 113 -4.33 -15.48 -0.29
C GLY A 113 -3.48 -14.56 0.58
N CYS A 114 -3.30 -13.30 0.18
CA CYS A 114 -2.57 -12.30 0.95
C CYS A 114 -3.26 -11.97 2.29
N LEU A 115 -4.59 -11.88 2.32
CA LEU A 115 -5.33 -11.64 3.54
C LEU A 115 -5.15 -12.78 4.54
N VAL A 116 -5.27 -14.03 4.08
CA VAL A 116 -5.09 -15.22 4.93
C VAL A 116 -3.65 -15.34 5.40
N LEU A 117 -2.69 -15.35 4.47
CA LEU A 117 -1.28 -15.52 4.79
C LEU A 117 -0.74 -14.34 5.62
N GLY A 118 -1.09 -13.12 5.23
CA GLY A 118 -0.69 -11.89 5.94
C GLY A 118 -1.24 -11.84 7.36
N PHE A 119 -2.50 -12.25 7.57
CA PHE A 119 -3.09 -12.34 8.90
C PHE A 119 -2.38 -13.38 9.77
N VAL A 120 -2.16 -14.59 9.24
CA VAL A 120 -1.46 -15.66 9.98
C VAL A 120 -0.03 -15.23 10.34
N LEU A 121 0.72 -14.68 9.39
CA LEU A 121 2.09 -14.24 9.64
C LEU A 121 2.13 -13.06 10.63
N ALA A 122 1.22 -12.11 10.53
CA ALA A 122 1.12 -11.01 11.48
C ALA A 122 0.79 -11.48 12.89
N LEU A 123 -0.13 -12.47 13.03
CA LEU A 123 -0.42 -13.10 14.32
C LEU A 123 0.83 -13.75 14.94
N VAL A 124 1.56 -14.54 14.13
CA VAL A 124 2.78 -15.20 14.61
C VAL A 124 3.82 -14.18 15.06
N ILE A 125 4.06 -13.14 14.26
CA ILE A 125 5.06 -12.11 14.59
C ILE A 125 4.65 -11.29 15.82
N ALA A 126 3.35 -10.99 16.00
CA ALA A 126 2.89 -10.12 17.08
C ALA A 126 2.74 -10.86 18.43
N PHE A 127 2.27 -12.11 18.40
CA PHE A 127 1.84 -12.79 19.63
C PHE A 127 2.66 -14.03 19.99
N VAL A 128 3.46 -14.58 19.07
CA VAL A 128 4.33 -15.72 19.40
C VAL A 128 5.72 -15.22 19.75
N PRO A 129 6.20 -15.41 21.00
CA PRO A 129 7.55 -15.03 21.38
C PRO A 129 8.58 -16.00 20.76
N PHE A 130 9.27 -15.56 19.71
CA PHE A 130 10.37 -16.32 19.12
C PHE A 130 11.61 -15.43 18.92
N PRO A 131 12.83 -16.00 19.05
CA PRO A 131 14.05 -15.24 18.79
C PRO A 131 14.09 -14.85 17.30
N GLY A 132 14.23 -13.56 17.02
CA GLY A 132 14.33 -13.06 15.64
C GLY A 132 13.06 -12.41 15.07
N GLY A 133 11.95 -12.30 15.79
CA GLY A 133 10.71 -11.67 15.30
C GLY A 133 10.93 -10.23 14.76
N LYS A 134 11.79 -9.44 15.43
CA LYS A 134 12.19 -8.11 14.95
C LYS A 134 13.01 -8.16 13.66
N ALA A 135 13.83 -9.20 13.48
CA ALA A 135 14.60 -9.38 12.25
C ALA A 135 13.69 -9.76 11.08
N VAL A 136 12.69 -10.63 11.31
CA VAL A 136 11.68 -10.97 10.30
C VAL A 136 10.88 -9.74 9.88
N ALA A 137 10.43 -8.91 10.83
CA ALA A 137 9.73 -7.66 10.49
C ALA A 137 10.58 -6.72 9.63
N ARG A 138 11.87 -6.56 9.96
CA ARG A 138 12.81 -5.77 9.14
C ARG A 138 13.07 -6.39 7.77
N PHE A 139 13.16 -7.71 7.69
CA PHE A 139 13.31 -8.41 6.41
C PHE A 139 12.13 -8.15 5.48
N VAL A 140 10.91 -8.17 6.02
CA VAL A 140 9.69 -7.80 5.27
C VAL A 140 9.80 -6.37 4.72
N ASP A 141 10.35 -5.43 5.50
CA ASP A 141 10.53 -4.05 5.06
C ASP A 141 11.55 -3.93 3.91
N VAL A 142 12.65 -4.67 3.99
CA VAL A 142 13.64 -4.74 2.92
C VAL A 142 13.06 -5.38 1.67
N PHE A 143 12.27 -6.46 1.83
CA PHE A 143 11.60 -7.15 0.73
C PHE A 143 10.68 -6.23 -0.07
N LEU A 144 9.96 -5.34 0.60
CA LEU A 144 9.09 -4.33 -0.05
C LEU A 144 9.86 -3.29 -0.89
N SER A 145 11.18 -3.18 -0.72
CA SER A 145 12.00 -2.27 -1.51
C SER A 145 12.36 -2.81 -2.90
N PHE A 146 12.12 -4.11 -3.14
CA PHE A 146 12.37 -4.73 -4.44
C PHE A 146 11.18 -4.55 -5.38
N PRO A 147 11.42 -4.28 -6.68
CA PRO A 147 10.38 -4.34 -7.70
C PRO A 147 9.75 -5.74 -7.80
N SER A 148 8.44 -5.80 -8.10
CA SER A 148 7.68 -7.06 -8.15
C SER A 148 8.29 -8.12 -9.07
N PHE A 149 8.78 -7.71 -10.24
CA PHE A 149 9.38 -8.61 -11.21
C PHE A 149 10.67 -9.29 -10.73
N LEU A 150 11.46 -8.65 -9.82
CA LEU A 150 12.66 -9.27 -9.26
C LEU A 150 12.32 -10.48 -8.38
N ILE A 151 11.21 -10.42 -7.68
CA ILE A 151 10.71 -11.56 -6.89
C ILE A 151 10.33 -12.71 -7.82
N THR A 152 9.67 -12.40 -8.93
CA THR A 152 9.36 -13.40 -9.96
C THR A 152 10.62 -14.05 -10.51
N LEU A 153 11.64 -13.25 -10.85
CA LEU A 153 12.92 -13.78 -11.31
C LEU A 153 13.57 -14.67 -10.25
N ALA A 154 13.55 -14.26 -8.97
CA ALA A 154 14.06 -15.08 -7.88
C ALA A 154 13.31 -16.42 -7.76
N LEU A 155 11.98 -16.39 -7.87
CA LEU A 155 11.18 -17.62 -7.88
C LEU A 155 11.49 -18.51 -9.09
N LEU A 156 11.71 -17.93 -10.27
CA LEU A 156 12.12 -18.67 -11.47
C LEU A 156 13.50 -19.29 -11.30
N PHE A 157 14.46 -18.61 -10.68
CA PHE A 157 15.78 -19.18 -10.38
C PHE A 157 15.69 -20.34 -9.39
N VAL A 158 14.78 -20.30 -8.44
CA VAL A 158 14.62 -21.37 -7.45
C VAL A 158 13.73 -22.50 -8.00
N TYR A 159 12.55 -22.17 -8.49
CA TYR A 159 11.48 -23.15 -8.82
C TYR A 159 11.16 -23.25 -10.31
N GLY A 160 11.90 -22.55 -11.17
CA GLY A 160 11.74 -22.71 -12.63
C GLY A 160 12.10 -24.12 -13.10
N SER A 161 11.71 -24.46 -14.32
CA SER A 161 11.97 -25.80 -14.90
C SER A 161 13.45 -26.19 -14.91
N VAL A 162 14.34 -25.22 -15.07
CA VAL A 162 15.81 -25.37 -14.93
C VAL A 162 16.35 -24.69 -13.65
N GLY A 163 15.49 -24.48 -12.67
CA GLY A 163 15.83 -23.81 -11.41
C GLY A 163 16.57 -24.73 -10.44
N MET A 164 17.15 -24.10 -9.39
CA MET A 164 17.96 -24.81 -8.39
C MET A 164 17.24 -25.96 -7.73
N ALA A 165 15.94 -25.86 -7.43
CA ALA A 165 15.17 -26.91 -6.77
C ALA A 165 14.99 -28.14 -7.68
N ASN A 166 14.74 -27.92 -8.97
CA ASN A 166 14.67 -29.01 -9.95
C ASN A 166 16.05 -29.62 -10.19
N GLY A 167 17.12 -28.81 -10.29
CA GLY A 167 18.50 -29.30 -10.42
C GLY A 167 18.90 -30.19 -9.24
N LEU A 168 18.69 -29.73 -7.99
CA LEU A 168 18.97 -30.55 -6.81
C LEU A 168 18.16 -31.85 -6.78
N TRP A 169 16.88 -31.80 -7.20
CA TRP A 169 16.07 -33.02 -7.27
C TRP A 169 16.61 -34.01 -8.27
N THR A 170 16.93 -33.57 -9.49
CA THR A 170 17.49 -34.47 -10.54
C THR A 170 18.86 -35.05 -10.14
N ASP A 171 19.72 -34.23 -9.49
CA ASP A 171 21.03 -34.69 -9.01
C ASP A 171 20.92 -35.76 -7.91
N VAL A 172 19.95 -35.61 -6.99
CA VAL A 172 19.76 -36.53 -5.87
C VAL A 172 19.00 -37.80 -6.29
N THR A 173 18.00 -37.66 -7.17
CA THR A 173 17.12 -38.82 -7.53
C THR A 173 17.51 -39.51 -8.81
N GLY A 174 18.35 -38.92 -9.67
CA GLY A 174 18.65 -39.42 -11.01
C GLY A 174 17.47 -39.31 -11.99
N ALA A 175 16.40 -38.53 -11.62
CA ALA A 175 15.26 -38.32 -12.49
C ALA A 175 15.64 -37.43 -13.69
N ALA A 176 14.99 -37.66 -14.84
CA ALA A 176 15.23 -36.84 -16.05
C ALA A 176 14.74 -35.41 -15.91
N GLU A 177 13.68 -35.17 -15.11
CA GLU A 177 13.08 -33.87 -14.88
C GLU A 177 12.71 -33.70 -13.39
N GLY A 178 12.74 -32.47 -12.91
CA GLY A 178 12.31 -32.14 -11.56
C GLY A 178 10.78 -31.93 -11.44
N PRO A 179 10.20 -31.97 -10.24
CA PRO A 179 8.75 -31.91 -10.02
C PRO A 179 8.17 -30.51 -10.10
N PHE A 180 9.00 -29.46 -10.13
CA PHE A 180 8.52 -28.06 -10.03
C PHE A 180 8.28 -27.47 -11.42
N HIS A 181 7.03 -27.57 -11.90
CA HIS A 181 6.58 -26.95 -13.18
C HIS A 181 5.47 -25.93 -12.98
N PHE A 182 5.10 -25.64 -11.74
CA PHE A 182 3.92 -24.82 -11.42
C PHE A 182 4.09 -23.33 -11.77
N LEU A 183 5.33 -22.80 -11.80
CA LEU A 183 5.57 -21.37 -12.06
C LEU A 183 5.11 -20.92 -13.46
N THR A 184 5.13 -21.82 -14.44
CA THR A 184 4.65 -21.53 -15.80
C THR A 184 3.15 -21.75 -15.98
N THR A 185 2.41 -21.85 -14.87
CA THR A 185 0.96 -22.02 -14.83
C THR A 185 0.28 -20.83 -14.16
N PRO A 186 -1.05 -20.66 -14.28
CA PRO A 186 -1.78 -19.63 -13.54
C PRO A 186 -1.57 -19.68 -12.01
N TRP A 187 -1.36 -20.87 -11.46
CA TRP A 187 -1.07 -21.06 -10.04
C TRP A 187 0.29 -20.51 -9.62
N GLY A 188 1.27 -20.53 -10.53
CA GLY A 188 2.57 -19.94 -10.29
C GLY A 188 2.51 -18.43 -10.22
N VAL A 189 1.74 -17.80 -11.11
CA VAL A 189 1.47 -16.36 -11.05
C VAL A 189 0.78 -15.99 -9.74
N LEU A 190 -0.27 -16.73 -9.37
CA LEU A 190 -0.99 -16.53 -8.12
C LEU A 190 -0.05 -16.62 -6.91
N LEU A 191 0.81 -17.64 -6.86
CA LEU A 191 1.77 -17.81 -5.76
C LEU A 191 2.80 -16.66 -5.72
N ALA A 192 3.29 -16.23 -6.88
CA ALA A 192 4.22 -15.11 -6.97
C ALA A 192 3.59 -13.80 -6.49
N GLU A 193 2.35 -13.51 -6.89
CA GLU A 193 1.58 -12.37 -6.41
C GLU A 193 1.34 -12.43 -4.90
N ILE A 194 0.88 -13.58 -4.37
CA ILE A 194 0.69 -13.76 -2.92
C ILE A 194 2.01 -13.54 -2.18
N THR A 195 3.11 -14.11 -2.67
CA THR A 195 4.42 -13.93 -2.03
C THR A 195 4.83 -12.46 -1.98
N TYR A 196 4.64 -11.74 -3.08
CA TYR A 196 5.05 -10.34 -3.18
C TYR A 196 4.12 -9.39 -2.40
N PHE A 197 2.80 -9.60 -2.49
CA PHE A 197 1.83 -8.64 -1.93
C PHE A 197 1.45 -8.90 -0.47
N THR A 198 1.75 -10.07 0.11
CA THR A 198 1.45 -10.39 1.53
C THR A 198 1.97 -9.33 2.52
N PRO A 199 3.19 -8.78 2.38
CA PRO A 199 3.69 -7.74 3.27
C PRO A 199 2.83 -6.48 3.34
N PHE A 200 2.12 -6.14 2.27
CA PHE A 200 1.22 -4.97 2.23
C PHE A 200 -0.03 -5.16 3.10
N VAL A 201 -0.44 -6.41 3.36
CA VAL A 201 -1.48 -6.76 4.33
C VAL A 201 -0.89 -6.84 5.75
N MET A 202 0.32 -7.40 5.89
CA MET A 202 0.96 -7.58 7.19
C MET A 202 1.23 -6.26 7.91
N ARG A 203 1.70 -5.22 7.20
CA ARG A 203 2.07 -3.93 7.82
C ARG A 203 0.92 -3.26 8.58
N PRO A 204 -0.26 -3.02 7.97
CA PRO A 204 -1.38 -2.45 8.70
C PRO A 204 -1.86 -3.35 9.84
N LEU A 205 -1.76 -4.68 9.70
CA LEU A 205 -2.08 -5.62 10.77
C LEU A 205 -1.12 -5.52 11.95
N LEU A 206 0.19 -5.49 11.70
CA LEU A 206 1.19 -5.34 12.78
C LEU A 206 1.02 -3.99 13.49
N ALA A 207 0.69 -2.93 12.77
CA ALA A 207 0.38 -1.64 13.36
C ALA A 207 -0.88 -1.72 14.25
N ALA A 208 -1.95 -2.38 13.79
CA ALA A 208 -3.17 -2.59 14.57
C ALA A 208 -2.88 -3.43 15.84
N PHE A 209 -2.14 -4.53 15.70
CA PHE A 209 -1.80 -5.41 16.82
C PHE A 209 -0.90 -4.73 17.86
N SER A 210 -0.06 -3.77 17.45
CA SER A 210 0.74 -2.99 18.39
C SER A 210 -0.08 -2.02 19.25
N GLN A 211 -1.32 -1.72 18.85
CA GLN A 211 -2.25 -0.86 19.60
C GLN A 211 -3.24 -1.66 20.46
N LEU A 212 -3.26 -2.99 20.30
CA LEU A 212 -4.19 -3.86 21.01
C LEU A 212 -3.80 -3.95 22.49
N ASP A 213 -4.77 -3.69 23.38
CA ASP A 213 -4.54 -3.80 24.80
C ASP A 213 -4.42 -5.27 25.23
N THR A 214 -3.22 -5.65 25.67
CA THR A 214 -2.92 -7.01 26.14
C THR A 214 -3.78 -7.45 27.31
N SER A 215 -4.30 -6.49 28.11
CA SER A 215 -5.21 -6.80 29.23
C SER A 215 -6.49 -7.51 28.77
N GLN A 216 -7.00 -7.20 27.58
CA GLN A 216 -8.16 -7.89 26.99
C GLN A 216 -7.88 -9.38 26.73
N LEU A 217 -6.65 -9.70 26.29
CA LEU A 217 -6.22 -11.08 26.05
C LEU A 217 -6.08 -11.86 27.36
N GLU A 218 -5.54 -11.20 28.40
CA GLU A 218 -5.39 -11.77 29.72
C GLU A 218 -6.74 -12.04 30.41
N VAL A 219 -7.68 -11.10 30.31
CA VAL A 219 -9.05 -11.26 30.79
C VAL A 219 -9.76 -12.40 30.08
N ALA A 220 -9.68 -12.45 28.74
CA ALA A 220 -10.29 -13.53 27.97
C ALA A 220 -9.70 -14.89 28.36
N SER A 221 -8.39 -14.98 28.58
CA SER A 221 -7.70 -16.19 29.04
C SER A 221 -8.14 -16.60 30.43
N SER A 222 -8.25 -15.65 31.39
CA SER A 222 -8.71 -15.91 32.77
C SER A 222 -10.16 -16.41 32.81
N LEU A 223 -10.99 -16.01 31.85
CA LEU A 223 -12.36 -16.53 31.65
C LEU A 223 -12.40 -17.90 30.96
N GLY A 224 -11.24 -18.54 30.71
CA GLY A 224 -11.14 -19.88 30.12
C GLY A 224 -11.27 -19.89 28.58
N ALA A 225 -11.09 -18.74 27.91
CA ALA A 225 -11.07 -18.72 26.44
C ALA A 225 -9.76 -19.36 25.92
N GLY A 226 -9.89 -20.40 25.10
CA GLY A 226 -8.74 -20.97 24.39
C GLY A 226 -8.24 -20.06 23.26
N PRO A 227 -6.99 -20.29 22.74
CA PRO A 227 -6.36 -19.42 21.73
C PRO A 227 -7.23 -19.15 20.49
N ALA A 228 -7.87 -20.16 19.94
CA ALA A 228 -8.74 -20.01 18.76
C ALA A 228 -9.95 -19.10 19.04
N ARG A 229 -10.49 -19.12 20.27
CA ARG A 229 -11.58 -18.26 20.69
C ARG A 229 -11.11 -16.82 20.84
N ILE A 230 -9.94 -16.60 21.42
CA ILE A 230 -9.32 -15.27 21.56
C ILE A 230 -9.07 -14.66 20.18
N ILE A 231 -8.47 -15.43 19.26
CA ILE A 231 -8.25 -14.96 17.87
C ILE A 231 -9.57 -14.55 17.23
N ARG A 232 -10.60 -15.39 17.31
CA ARG A 232 -11.87 -15.15 16.61
C ARG A 232 -12.71 -14.04 17.24
N GLN A 233 -12.71 -13.91 18.58
CA GLN A 233 -13.62 -13.02 19.30
C GLN A 233 -12.99 -11.71 19.75
N VAL A 234 -11.66 -11.64 19.84
CA VAL A 234 -10.93 -10.44 20.28
C VAL A 234 -10.06 -9.91 19.14
N ILE A 235 -9.09 -10.72 18.67
CA ILE A 235 -8.08 -10.22 17.74
C ILE A 235 -8.66 -9.96 16.35
N LEU A 236 -9.47 -10.87 15.78
CA LEU A 236 -10.00 -10.74 14.44
C LEU A 236 -10.94 -9.53 14.27
N PRO A 237 -11.89 -9.24 15.19
CA PRO A 237 -12.70 -8.03 15.09
C PRO A 237 -11.88 -6.75 15.11
N GLU A 238 -10.86 -6.65 15.96
CA GLU A 238 -9.95 -5.51 16.01
C GLU A 238 -9.06 -5.41 14.75
N ALA A 239 -8.76 -6.53 14.10
CA ALA A 239 -7.99 -6.58 12.87
C ALA A 239 -8.79 -6.22 11.61
N LEU A 240 -10.13 -6.27 11.64
CA LEU A 240 -10.97 -6.06 10.46
C LEU A 240 -10.70 -4.74 9.72
N PRO A 241 -10.54 -3.58 10.38
CA PRO A 241 -10.21 -2.33 9.70
C PRO A 241 -8.85 -2.39 8.98
N ALA A 242 -7.86 -3.03 9.60
CA ALA A 242 -6.53 -3.21 9.02
C ALA A 242 -6.55 -4.19 7.84
N LEU A 243 -7.30 -5.29 7.95
CA LEU A 243 -7.55 -6.23 6.85
C LEU A 243 -8.27 -5.54 5.69
N ALA A 244 -9.27 -4.70 5.98
CA ALA A 244 -9.99 -3.94 4.98
C ALA A 244 -9.06 -2.96 4.24
N ALA A 245 -8.19 -2.27 4.95
CA ALA A 245 -7.23 -1.34 4.37
C ALA A 245 -6.18 -2.07 3.52
N GLY A 246 -5.52 -3.09 4.09
CA GLY A 246 -4.50 -3.88 3.40
C GLY A 246 -5.05 -4.63 2.20
N GLY A 247 -6.21 -5.28 2.35
CA GLY A 247 -6.86 -6.01 1.25
C GLY A 247 -7.32 -5.10 0.11
N SER A 248 -7.84 -3.89 0.42
CA SER A 248 -8.20 -2.93 -0.64
C SER A 248 -6.99 -2.46 -1.44
N LEU A 249 -5.86 -2.25 -0.78
CA LEU A 249 -4.61 -1.88 -1.43
C LEU A 249 -4.11 -3.01 -2.33
N VAL A 250 -4.02 -4.23 -1.79
CA VAL A 250 -3.56 -5.41 -2.54
C VAL A 250 -4.45 -5.71 -3.72
N LEU A 251 -5.78 -5.61 -3.58
CA LEU A 251 -6.71 -5.81 -4.68
C LEU A 251 -6.41 -4.88 -5.87
N VAL A 252 -6.20 -3.59 -5.60
CA VAL A 252 -5.88 -2.62 -6.66
C VAL A 252 -4.49 -2.90 -7.26
N MET A 253 -3.51 -3.31 -6.44
CA MET A 253 -2.18 -3.66 -6.93
C MET A 253 -2.22 -4.89 -7.84
N CYS A 254 -2.94 -5.97 -7.45
CA CYS A 254 -3.08 -7.17 -8.27
C CYS A 254 -3.84 -6.92 -9.58
N LEU A 255 -4.90 -6.08 -9.57
CA LEU A 255 -5.64 -5.72 -10.78
C LEU A 255 -4.77 -5.00 -11.83
N ASN A 256 -3.72 -4.34 -11.39
CA ASN A 256 -2.82 -3.57 -12.24
C ASN A 256 -1.41 -4.19 -12.33
N GLU A 257 -1.26 -5.44 -11.84
CA GLU A 257 0.04 -6.11 -11.89
C GLU A 257 0.36 -6.57 -13.32
N PHE A 258 1.51 -6.14 -13.77
CA PHE A 258 2.03 -6.44 -15.11
C PHE A 258 3.35 -7.21 -15.05
N GLY A 259 4.26 -6.80 -14.17
CA GLY A 259 5.63 -7.31 -14.11
C GLY A 259 5.70 -8.80 -13.74
N ILE A 260 4.97 -9.22 -12.72
CA ILE A 260 4.93 -10.63 -12.29
C ILE A 260 4.41 -11.50 -13.42
N VAL A 261 3.29 -11.09 -14.06
CA VAL A 261 2.65 -11.84 -15.15
C VAL A 261 3.58 -11.95 -16.35
N LEU A 262 4.20 -10.83 -16.75
CA LEU A 262 5.12 -10.78 -17.89
C LEU A 262 6.33 -11.70 -17.67
N PHE A 263 7.00 -11.57 -16.54
CA PHE A 263 8.24 -12.30 -16.27
C PHE A 263 8.04 -13.76 -15.91
N THR A 264 6.86 -14.13 -15.39
CA THR A 264 6.51 -15.54 -15.16
C THR A 264 6.41 -16.29 -16.50
N GLY A 265 5.94 -15.60 -17.55
CA GLY A 265 5.75 -16.22 -18.87
C GLY A 265 4.78 -17.40 -18.86
N ALA A 266 3.79 -17.36 -17.95
CA ALA A 266 2.85 -18.46 -17.75
C ALA A 266 1.97 -18.66 -18.98
N LYS A 267 1.93 -19.87 -19.51
CA LYS A 267 1.17 -20.21 -20.71
C LYS A 267 -0.32 -20.03 -20.48
N GLY A 268 -0.97 -19.31 -21.41
CA GLY A 268 -2.41 -19.07 -21.34
C GLY A 268 -2.84 -18.06 -20.26
N VAL A 269 -1.90 -17.34 -19.65
CA VAL A 269 -2.18 -16.28 -18.68
C VAL A 269 -1.97 -14.94 -19.36
N THR A 270 -3.07 -14.31 -19.74
CA THR A 270 -3.08 -12.93 -20.23
C THR A 270 -3.99 -12.13 -19.32
N THR A 271 -3.46 -11.04 -18.74
CA THR A 271 -4.23 -10.09 -17.92
C THR A 271 -4.56 -8.84 -18.73
N LEU A 272 -5.48 -7.99 -18.24
CA LEU A 272 -5.81 -6.74 -18.91
C LEU A 272 -4.59 -5.82 -19.07
N PRO A 273 -3.70 -5.63 -18.07
CA PRO A 273 -2.45 -4.89 -18.27
C PRO A 273 -1.53 -5.50 -19.34
N MET A 274 -1.45 -6.84 -19.42
CA MET A 274 -0.72 -7.53 -20.48
C MET A 274 -1.35 -7.29 -21.86
N LEU A 275 -2.68 -7.30 -21.93
CA LEU A 275 -3.40 -7.03 -23.18
C LEU A 275 -3.22 -5.58 -23.65
N VAL A 276 -3.22 -4.60 -22.72
CA VAL A 276 -2.87 -3.21 -23.03
C VAL A 276 -1.48 -3.12 -23.64
N TYR A 277 -0.50 -3.81 -23.04
CA TYR A 277 0.87 -3.84 -23.56
C TYR A 277 0.95 -4.49 -24.96
N SER A 278 0.27 -5.63 -25.15
CA SER A 278 0.23 -6.32 -26.45
C SER A 278 -0.35 -5.42 -27.53
N LYS A 279 -1.51 -4.85 -27.28
CA LYS A 279 -2.20 -3.96 -28.22
C LYS A 279 -1.40 -2.70 -28.53
N ALA A 280 -0.89 -2.00 -27.50
CA ALA A 280 -0.19 -0.74 -27.70
C ALA A 280 1.21 -0.90 -28.32
N ILE A 281 1.98 -1.90 -27.85
CA ILE A 281 3.42 -1.98 -28.16
C ILE A 281 3.72 -3.04 -29.24
N LEU A 282 3.06 -4.20 -29.18
CA LEU A 282 3.36 -5.29 -30.12
C LEU A 282 2.53 -5.17 -31.40
N GLU A 283 1.28 -4.73 -31.30
CA GLU A 283 0.33 -4.66 -32.41
C GLU A 283 0.16 -3.23 -32.97
N SER A 284 0.59 -2.19 -32.22
CA SER A 284 0.40 -0.77 -32.53
C SER A 284 -1.07 -0.36 -32.69
N ASP A 285 -1.99 -1.12 -32.08
CA ASP A 285 -3.43 -0.90 -32.06
C ASP A 285 -3.79 -0.03 -30.84
N TYR A 286 -3.59 1.29 -30.97
CA TYR A 286 -3.79 2.24 -29.87
C TYR A 286 -5.26 2.39 -29.45
N PRO A 287 -6.25 2.43 -30.34
CA PRO A 287 -7.64 2.52 -29.93
C PRO A 287 -8.06 1.34 -29.06
N ALA A 288 -7.78 0.09 -29.50
CA ALA A 288 -8.08 -1.10 -28.70
C ALA A 288 -7.33 -1.10 -27.36
N ALA A 289 -6.04 -0.72 -27.33
CA ALA A 289 -5.27 -0.59 -26.10
C ALA A 289 -5.92 0.40 -25.13
N CYS A 290 -6.38 1.56 -25.62
CA CYS A 290 -7.06 2.58 -24.82
C CYS A 290 -8.41 2.08 -24.29
N VAL A 291 -9.20 1.35 -25.10
CA VAL A 291 -10.44 0.71 -24.64
C VAL A 291 -10.16 -0.25 -23.48
N VAL A 292 -9.19 -1.16 -23.65
CA VAL A 292 -8.82 -2.12 -22.58
C VAL A 292 -8.36 -1.39 -21.33
N ALA A 293 -7.57 -0.32 -21.46
CA ALA A 293 -7.11 0.49 -20.32
C ALA A 293 -8.27 1.18 -19.59
N VAL A 294 -9.21 1.80 -20.31
CA VAL A 294 -10.41 2.41 -19.71
C VAL A 294 -11.25 1.38 -18.96
N VAL A 295 -11.45 0.21 -19.56
CA VAL A 295 -12.18 -0.89 -18.93
C VAL A 295 -11.45 -1.39 -17.67
N ASN A 296 -10.12 -1.55 -17.73
CA ASN A 296 -9.33 -1.97 -16.56
C ASN A 296 -9.43 -0.96 -15.41
N ILE A 297 -9.40 0.34 -15.70
CA ILE A 297 -9.62 1.40 -14.71
C ILE A 297 -11.03 1.29 -14.11
N ALA A 298 -12.05 1.13 -14.93
CA ALA A 298 -13.44 1.02 -14.48
C ALA A 298 -13.64 -0.20 -13.56
N ILE A 299 -13.06 -1.35 -13.91
CA ILE A 299 -13.08 -2.57 -13.11
C ILE A 299 -12.33 -2.38 -11.79
N SER A 300 -11.15 -1.76 -11.83
CA SER A 300 -10.34 -1.48 -10.63
C SER A 300 -11.10 -0.60 -9.64
N VAL A 301 -11.72 0.49 -10.12
CA VAL A 301 -12.55 1.38 -9.30
C VAL A 301 -13.81 0.66 -8.80
N GLY A 302 -14.45 -0.13 -9.66
CA GLY A 302 -15.66 -0.89 -9.30
C GLY A 302 -15.39 -1.94 -8.22
N LEU A 303 -14.39 -2.78 -8.40
CA LEU A 303 -14.01 -3.82 -7.43
C LEU A 303 -13.47 -3.23 -6.11
N TYR A 304 -12.67 -2.16 -6.19
CA TYR A 304 -12.23 -1.43 -5.01
C TYR A 304 -13.41 -0.87 -4.21
N SER A 305 -14.36 -0.24 -4.90
CA SER A 305 -15.56 0.33 -4.28
C SER A 305 -16.44 -0.76 -3.65
N LEU A 306 -16.64 -1.87 -4.35
CA LEU A 306 -17.38 -3.04 -3.85
C LEU A 306 -16.69 -3.62 -2.61
N TYR A 307 -15.37 -3.86 -2.67
CA TYR A 307 -14.60 -4.34 -1.55
C TYR A 307 -14.75 -3.44 -0.32
N ARG A 308 -14.64 -2.12 -0.49
CA ARG A 308 -14.82 -1.16 0.61
C ARG A 308 -16.22 -1.18 1.21
N VAL A 309 -17.25 -1.31 0.40
CA VAL A 309 -18.64 -1.39 0.90
C VAL A 309 -18.83 -2.67 1.73
N VAL A 310 -18.34 -3.81 1.21
CA VAL A 310 -18.42 -5.11 1.92
C VAL A 310 -17.64 -5.06 3.24
N SER A 311 -16.41 -4.55 3.19
CA SER A 311 -15.53 -4.46 4.38
C SER A 311 -16.10 -3.55 5.47
N ARG A 312 -16.75 -2.44 5.10
CA ARG A 312 -17.43 -1.56 6.08
C ARG A 312 -18.59 -2.25 6.76
N ARG A 313 -19.35 -3.07 6.05
CA ARG A 313 -20.47 -3.83 6.62
C ARG A 313 -20.01 -4.98 7.51
N ALA A 314 -18.86 -5.56 7.23
CA ALA A 314 -18.29 -6.64 8.04
C ALA A 314 -17.61 -6.13 9.33
N GLY A 315 -17.15 -4.88 9.35
CA GLY A 315 -16.50 -4.24 10.51
C GLY A 315 -17.44 -3.33 11.34
N ALA A 316 -18.71 -3.21 10.94
CA ALA A 316 -19.76 -2.50 11.69
C ALA A 316 -20.61 -3.50 12.48
#